data_67180db85290bb03d45d5fa4b4dcec28
#
_entry.id   67180db85290bb03d45d5fa4b4dcec28
#
_cell.length_a   1.000
_cell.length_b   1.000
_cell.length_c   1.000
_cell.angle_alpha   90.00
_cell.angle_beta   90.00
_cell.angle_gamma   90.00
#
_symmetry.space_group_name_H-M   'P 1'
#
loop_
_entity.id
_entity.type
_entity.pdbx_description
1 polymer ?
#
loop_
_entity_poly.entity_id
_entity_poly.type
_entity_poly.pdbx_seq_one_letter_code
_entity_poly.pdbx_strand_id
1 'polypeptide(L)'
;PFNKLVIRGVTLINSTGAPPLGPIDIVVEQNRIKEIRQVGYPGVPIDAKRRPKVEAGDKELDCSGMYLMPGFIDMHGHIGGKEQGTPSEYVFKLWLAHGVTTVREPGSGNGIDWTLAHKQKCLKNEITAPRIFAYTFFGSGSDKPITTPEAAREWVRNNANKGSDGIKFFGAEPNVFRAALEENKNLGLRSACHHAQLEVARMNVLATAKAGLTSMEHWYGLPEALFDDRTLQNYPADYNYNNEQNRFEEAGKLWKQAAEPGSEKWYKVMDELLKIDFTLDPTFNIYEANRDFMRARRAEWHEDYTLPALWRFYGPSRISHGSYWLNWGTEQEIQWKENYRIWMRFVNEYKNKGGRVTTGSDSGYIYQLYGFAYIRELELLREAGFHPLEVIRSATIKGAEALGADKEIGSVEIGKLADFVITEENPLANFSSLYGTGAIKVTDKNEV
;
A
#
# COMPACT_ATOMS: atom_id res chain seq x y z
N PRO A 1 5.15 12.30 29.74
CA PRO A 1 4.06 12.98 29.04
C PRO A 1 4.29 14.50 29.10
N PHE A 2 3.99 15.21 28.02
CA PHE A 2 4.09 16.67 27.89
C PHE A 2 2.70 17.23 27.52
N ASN A 3 2.47 18.52 27.75
CA ASN A 3 1.16 19.14 27.52
C ASN A 3 0.92 19.34 26.02
N LYS A 4 1.94 19.83 25.31
CA LYS A 4 1.96 19.95 23.87
C LYS A 4 3.35 19.71 23.30
N LEU A 5 3.41 19.35 22.03
CA LEU A 5 4.64 19.27 21.23
C LEU A 5 4.68 20.45 20.26
N VAL A 6 5.80 21.16 20.19
CA VAL A 6 6.03 22.22 19.23
C VAL A 6 7.20 21.84 18.33
N ILE A 7 6.92 21.60 17.05
CA ILE A 7 7.90 21.27 16.02
C ILE A 7 8.28 22.56 15.30
N ARG A 8 9.58 22.89 15.26
CA ARG A 8 10.10 24.17 14.83
C ARG A 8 10.74 24.14 13.45
N GLY A 9 10.32 25.08 12.59
CA GLY A 9 11.10 25.51 11.42
C GLY A 9 11.17 24.54 10.27
N VAL A 10 10.24 23.58 10.15
CA VAL A 10 10.24 22.58 9.08
C VAL A 10 9.88 23.18 7.74
N THR A 11 10.33 22.52 6.67
CA THR A 11 9.74 22.64 5.33
C THR A 11 8.64 21.59 5.20
N LEU A 12 7.40 22.05 5.13
CA LEU A 12 6.22 21.17 5.03
C LEU A 12 6.01 20.72 3.58
N ILE A 13 6.04 19.40 3.35
CA ILE A 13 5.61 18.74 2.14
C ILE A 13 4.22 18.15 2.41
N ASN A 14 3.19 18.93 2.15
CA ASN A 14 1.82 18.44 2.37
C ASN A 14 1.34 17.58 1.19
N SER A 15 0.39 16.69 1.45
CA SER A 15 -0.22 15.79 0.46
C SER A 15 -1.20 16.47 -0.51
N THR A 16 -1.28 17.80 -0.50
CA THR A 16 -2.13 18.59 -1.42
C THR A 16 -1.63 18.58 -2.86
N GLY A 17 -0.34 18.28 -3.08
CA GLY A 17 0.36 18.45 -4.36
C GLY A 17 0.93 19.86 -4.57
N ALA A 18 0.70 20.78 -3.62
CA ALA A 18 1.35 22.08 -3.62
C ALA A 18 2.85 21.97 -3.38
N PRO A 19 3.67 22.91 -3.88
CA PRO A 19 5.08 22.98 -3.57
C PRO A 19 5.36 23.03 -2.06
N PRO A 20 6.50 22.48 -1.60
CA PRO A 20 6.90 22.57 -0.21
C PRO A 20 6.93 24.01 0.30
N LEU A 21 6.53 24.23 1.52
CA LEU A 21 6.47 25.55 2.16
C LEU A 21 7.17 25.52 3.52
N GLY A 22 8.05 26.48 3.76
CA GLY A 22 8.75 26.64 5.04
C GLY A 22 9.37 28.05 5.19
N PRO A 23 9.85 28.40 6.40
CA PRO A 23 9.80 27.64 7.65
C PRO A 23 8.39 27.65 8.29
N ILE A 24 7.96 26.48 8.75
CA ILE A 24 6.66 26.25 9.42
C ILE A 24 6.92 25.74 10.84
N ASP A 25 6.19 26.29 11.81
CA ASP A 25 6.05 25.70 13.15
C ASP A 25 4.71 24.96 13.25
N ILE A 26 4.72 23.76 13.84
CA ILE A 26 3.52 22.93 14.06
C ILE A 26 3.34 22.70 15.56
N VAL A 27 2.12 22.88 16.03
CA VAL A 27 1.74 22.58 17.43
C VAL A 27 0.83 21.37 17.44
N VAL A 28 1.19 20.38 18.25
CA VAL A 28 0.40 19.19 18.52
C VAL A 28 -0.05 19.20 19.98
N GLU A 29 -1.35 19.02 20.20
CA GLU A 29 -1.94 18.84 21.52
C GLU A 29 -2.63 17.47 21.57
N GLN A 30 -2.35 16.70 22.61
CA GLN A 30 -2.69 15.30 22.69
C GLN A 30 -2.08 14.54 21.49
N ASN A 31 -2.90 14.09 20.56
CA ASN A 31 -2.45 13.43 19.31
C ASN A 31 -2.96 14.13 18.04
N ARG A 32 -3.32 15.42 18.16
CA ARG A 32 -3.89 16.18 17.02
C ARG A 32 -3.12 17.45 16.73
N ILE A 33 -3.07 17.78 15.46
CA ILE A 33 -2.51 19.02 14.96
C ILE A 33 -3.41 20.16 15.40
N LYS A 34 -2.89 21.04 16.25
CA LYS A 34 -3.62 22.19 16.79
C LYS A 34 -3.39 23.44 16.00
N GLU A 35 -2.16 23.63 15.51
CA GLU A 35 -1.76 24.82 14.81
C GLU A 35 -0.69 24.51 13.75
N ILE A 36 -0.76 25.22 12.62
CA ILE A 36 0.25 25.23 11.56
C ILE A 36 0.54 26.69 11.27
N ARG A 37 1.76 27.16 11.53
CA ARG A 37 2.10 28.57 11.42
C ARG A 37 3.33 28.79 10.54
N GLN A 38 3.16 29.54 9.47
CA GLN A 38 4.31 30.06 8.72
C GLN A 38 4.97 31.17 9.54
N VAL A 39 6.23 30.98 9.93
CA VAL A 39 6.96 31.88 10.84
C VAL A 39 7.98 32.75 10.13
N GLY A 40 8.22 32.52 8.86
CA GLY A 40 9.16 33.29 8.04
C GLY A 40 9.01 32.99 6.56
N TYR A 41 10.00 33.41 5.79
CA TYR A 41 10.13 33.15 4.36
C TYR A 41 11.57 32.69 4.06
N PRO A 42 11.84 31.92 3.00
CA PRO A 42 13.20 31.56 2.64
C PRO A 42 14.10 32.79 2.50
N GLY A 43 15.27 32.75 3.15
CA GLY A 43 16.24 33.85 3.13
C GLY A 43 15.92 35.08 3.99
N VAL A 44 14.81 35.05 4.73
CA VAL A 44 14.44 36.12 5.67
C VAL A 44 14.52 35.58 7.10
N PRO A 45 15.14 36.33 8.05
CA PRO A 45 15.17 35.90 9.45
C PRO A 45 13.77 35.65 10.04
N ILE A 46 13.66 34.60 10.82
CA ILE A 46 12.40 34.24 11.47
C ILE A 46 12.06 35.26 12.54
N ASP A 47 10.85 35.80 12.51
CA ASP A 47 10.33 36.69 13.57
C ASP A 47 9.90 35.83 14.77
N ALA A 48 10.67 35.91 15.87
CA ALA A 48 10.38 35.19 17.09
C ALA A 48 8.98 35.48 17.68
N LYS A 49 8.42 36.67 17.41
CA LYS A 49 7.07 37.03 17.87
C LYS A 49 5.96 36.26 17.15
N ARG A 50 6.25 35.73 15.98
CA ARG A 50 5.30 34.90 15.20
C ARG A 50 5.28 33.45 15.64
N ARG A 51 6.28 33.00 16.41
CA ARG A 51 6.39 31.60 16.82
C ARG A 51 5.39 31.23 17.91
N PRO A 52 4.80 30.03 17.91
CA PRO A 52 4.02 29.52 19.03
C PRO A 52 4.82 29.58 20.33
N LYS A 53 4.19 29.98 21.43
CA LYS A 53 4.83 29.99 22.75
C LYS A 53 4.98 28.57 23.29
N VAL A 54 6.09 28.32 23.96
CA VAL A 54 6.37 27.10 24.73
C VAL A 54 6.25 27.44 26.21
N GLU A 55 5.51 26.62 26.96
CA GLU A 55 5.23 26.79 28.38
C GLU A 55 5.84 25.64 29.18
N ALA A 56 5.84 25.78 30.51
CA ALA A 56 6.35 24.71 31.39
C ALA A 56 5.53 23.42 31.20
N GLY A 57 6.23 22.30 30.88
CA GLY A 57 5.60 21.01 30.62
C GLY A 57 5.36 20.72 29.12
N ASP A 58 5.67 21.66 28.23
CA ASP A 58 5.67 21.42 26.79
C ASP A 58 6.99 20.79 26.32
N LYS A 59 6.95 20.11 25.18
CA LYS A 59 8.15 19.63 24.48
C LYS A 59 8.36 20.45 23.23
N GLU A 60 9.60 20.78 22.95
CA GLU A 60 10.02 21.46 21.73
C GLU A 60 11.01 20.60 20.97
N LEU A 61 10.80 20.48 19.64
CA LEU A 61 11.72 19.84 18.72
C LEU A 61 12.19 20.90 17.72
N ASP A 62 13.48 21.16 17.68
CA ASP A 62 14.07 21.98 16.62
C ASP A 62 14.33 21.11 15.38
N CYS A 63 13.52 21.32 14.35
CA CYS A 63 13.59 20.66 13.06
C CYS A 63 13.91 21.66 11.95
N SER A 64 14.61 22.77 12.29
CA SER A 64 14.99 23.80 11.34
C SER A 64 15.84 23.21 10.22
N GLY A 65 15.41 23.44 8.97
CA GLY A 65 16.05 22.88 7.79
C GLY A 65 15.64 21.44 7.42
N MET A 66 14.83 20.79 8.25
CA MET A 66 14.29 19.46 7.95
C MET A 66 12.99 19.55 7.16
N TYR A 67 12.58 18.42 6.59
CA TYR A 67 11.36 18.25 5.82
C TYR A 67 10.35 17.42 6.62
N LEU A 68 9.10 17.87 6.66
CA LEU A 68 8.01 17.17 7.33
C LEU A 68 6.92 16.79 6.33
N MET A 69 6.51 15.53 6.39
CA MET A 69 5.42 14.96 5.59
C MET A 69 4.39 14.29 6.49
N PRO A 70 3.13 14.06 6.00
CA PRO A 70 2.22 13.14 6.66
C PRO A 70 2.85 11.74 6.75
N GLY A 71 2.49 10.98 7.79
CA GLY A 71 2.87 9.58 7.90
C GLY A 71 2.36 8.75 6.72
N PHE A 72 3.19 7.82 6.27
CA PHE A 72 2.89 6.97 5.12
C PHE A 72 1.84 5.91 5.44
N ILE A 73 1.08 5.54 4.41
CA ILE A 73 0.00 4.54 4.48
C ILE A 73 0.35 3.39 3.54
N ASP A 74 0.68 2.22 4.10
CA ASP A 74 0.87 1.00 3.33
C ASP A 74 -0.48 0.31 3.11
N MET A 75 -0.97 0.35 1.86
CA MET A 75 -2.28 -0.18 1.50
C MET A 75 -2.28 -1.69 1.26
N HIS A 76 -1.11 -2.35 1.33
CA HIS A 76 -0.98 -3.79 1.21
C HIS A 76 0.14 -4.29 2.13
N GLY A 77 -0.11 -4.24 3.44
CA GLY A 77 0.87 -4.61 4.44
C GLY A 77 0.50 -5.88 5.18
N HIS A 78 1.22 -6.98 4.92
CA HIS A 78 1.08 -8.21 5.69
C HIS A 78 1.89 -8.17 6.98
N ILE A 79 1.23 -8.41 8.15
CA ILE A 79 1.89 -8.38 9.46
C ILE A 79 2.67 -9.70 9.71
N GLY A 80 3.49 -10.12 8.75
CA GLY A 80 4.27 -11.34 8.88
C GLY A 80 3.42 -12.58 9.16
N GLY A 81 4.02 -13.56 9.78
CA GLY A 81 3.32 -14.75 10.20
C GLY A 81 4.23 -15.94 10.45
N LYS A 82 3.60 -17.05 10.81
CA LYS A 82 4.31 -18.31 11.11
C LYS A 82 5.07 -18.85 9.92
N GLU A 83 4.53 -18.70 8.71
CA GLU A 83 5.12 -19.21 7.49
C GLU A 83 6.45 -18.49 7.17
N GLN A 84 6.48 -17.16 7.28
CA GLN A 84 7.69 -16.36 7.10
C GLN A 84 8.65 -16.46 8.30
N GLY A 85 8.16 -16.93 9.45
CA GLY A 85 8.92 -16.96 10.70
C GLY A 85 9.26 -15.54 11.21
N THR A 86 8.38 -14.56 10.98
CA THR A 86 8.59 -13.16 11.34
C THR A 86 7.70 -12.77 12.52
N PRO A 87 8.29 -12.33 13.67
CA PRO A 87 7.54 -11.73 14.75
C PRO A 87 6.89 -10.41 14.33
N SER A 88 5.67 -10.14 14.78
CA SER A 88 4.95 -8.90 14.45
C SER A 88 5.70 -7.63 14.90
N GLU A 89 6.36 -7.67 16.06
CA GLU A 89 7.16 -6.55 16.54
C GLU A 89 8.30 -6.17 15.59
N TYR A 90 8.97 -7.16 15.00
CA TYR A 90 9.99 -6.92 13.98
C TYR A 90 9.39 -6.22 12.74
N VAL A 91 8.24 -6.69 12.27
CA VAL A 91 7.52 -6.09 11.14
C VAL A 91 7.12 -4.66 11.44
N PHE A 92 6.52 -4.41 12.60
CA PHE A 92 6.10 -3.07 13.02
C PHE A 92 7.26 -2.08 13.13
N LYS A 93 8.39 -2.51 13.71
CA LYS A 93 9.60 -1.68 13.83
C LYS A 93 10.17 -1.30 12.45
N LEU A 94 10.21 -2.24 11.52
CA LEU A 94 10.68 -1.94 10.17
C LEU A 94 9.75 -0.97 9.43
N TRP A 95 8.43 -1.12 9.55
CA TRP A 95 7.50 -0.16 8.94
C TRP A 95 7.67 1.24 9.55
N LEU A 96 7.66 1.36 10.87
CA LEU A 96 7.82 2.65 11.54
C LEU A 96 9.16 3.30 11.22
N ALA A 97 10.25 2.53 11.17
CA ALA A 97 11.57 3.02 10.78
C ALA A 97 11.63 3.59 9.35
N HIS A 98 10.65 3.24 8.50
CA HIS A 98 10.52 3.75 7.13
C HIS A 98 9.33 4.71 6.95
N GLY A 99 8.80 5.25 8.05
CA GLY A 99 7.75 6.26 8.01
C GLY A 99 6.33 5.74 7.80
N VAL A 100 6.11 4.43 7.77
CA VAL A 100 4.77 3.85 7.65
C VAL A 100 4.06 3.91 8.99
N THR A 101 3.08 4.79 9.12
CA THR A 101 2.29 5.02 10.35
C THR A 101 0.92 4.37 10.31
N THR A 102 0.46 3.96 9.14
CA THR A 102 -0.82 3.27 8.94
C THR A 102 -0.65 2.13 7.95
N VAL A 103 -1.27 1.01 8.21
CA VAL A 103 -1.26 -0.17 7.35
C VAL A 103 -2.67 -0.72 7.16
N ARG A 104 -3.03 -1.06 5.93
CA ARG A 104 -4.13 -1.97 5.65
C ARG A 104 -3.55 -3.37 5.58
N GLU A 105 -3.97 -4.23 6.52
CA GLU A 105 -3.66 -5.66 6.50
C GLU A 105 -4.73 -6.38 5.66
N PRO A 106 -4.45 -6.80 4.43
CA PRO A 106 -5.47 -7.29 3.51
C PRO A 106 -5.70 -8.81 3.64
N GLY A 107 -5.49 -9.36 4.82
CA GLY A 107 -5.69 -10.78 5.09
C GLY A 107 -4.49 -11.37 5.81
N SER A 108 -4.53 -11.31 7.12
CA SER A 108 -3.43 -11.71 7.98
C SER A 108 -3.22 -13.22 8.01
N GLY A 109 -1.98 -13.65 7.80
CA GLY A 109 -1.54 -15.01 8.06
C GLY A 109 -1.67 -15.43 9.54
N ASN A 110 -1.84 -14.46 10.44
CA ASN A 110 -2.10 -14.67 11.86
C ASN A 110 -3.58 -14.83 12.19
N GLY A 111 -4.47 -14.62 11.22
CA GLY A 111 -5.93 -14.67 11.37
C GLY A 111 -6.56 -13.37 11.87
N ILE A 112 -7.86 -13.20 11.57
CA ILE A 112 -8.56 -11.94 11.82
C ILE A 112 -8.67 -11.60 13.31
N ASP A 113 -8.95 -12.57 14.17
CA ASP A 113 -9.12 -12.33 15.60
C ASP A 113 -7.81 -11.84 16.24
N TRP A 114 -6.65 -12.37 15.81
CA TRP A 114 -5.34 -11.89 16.20
C TRP A 114 -5.10 -10.46 15.71
N THR A 115 -5.44 -10.17 14.47
CA THR A 115 -5.24 -8.85 13.85
C THR A 115 -6.10 -7.79 14.55
N LEU A 116 -7.37 -8.11 14.84
CA LEU A 116 -8.26 -7.22 15.58
C LEU A 116 -7.77 -6.95 17.01
N ALA A 117 -7.24 -7.99 17.69
CA ALA A 117 -6.63 -7.81 19.01
C ALA A 117 -5.41 -6.87 18.94
N HIS A 118 -4.54 -6.99 17.95
CA HIS A 118 -3.39 -6.11 17.77
C HIS A 118 -3.80 -4.68 17.36
N LYS A 119 -4.84 -4.53 16.53
CA LYS A 119 -5.47 -3.24 16.25
C LYS A 119 -5.90 -2.55 17.56
N GLN A 120 -6.56 -3.27 18.47
CA GLN A 120 -6.99 -2.70 19.75
C GLN A 120 -5.81 -2.34 20.66
N LYS A 121 -4.79 -3.20 20.76
CA LYS A 121 -3.56 -2.89 21.51
C LYS A 121 -2.86 -1.63 20.97
N CYS A 122 -2.79 -1.51 19.64
CA CYS A 122 -2.23 -0.34 18.99
C CYS A 122 -3.02 0.95 19.30
N LEU A 123 -4.36 0.90 19.25
CA LEU A 123 -5.23 2.04 19.58
C LEU A 123 -5.10 2.47 21.04
N LYS A 124 -4.78 1.55 21.95
CA LYS A 124 -4.58 1.81 23.37
C LYS A 124 -3.12 2.15 23.74
N ASN A 125 -2.22 2.24 22.75
CA ASN A 125 -0.78 2.41 22.96
C ASN A 125 -0.13 1.31 23.82
N GLU A 126 -0.68 0.09 23.82
CA GLU A 126 -0.09 -1.06 24.49
C GLU A 126 1.05 -1.69 23.69
N ILE A 127 1.14 -1.39 22.40
CA ILE A 127 2.23 -1.81 21.49
C ILE A 127 2.63 -0.66 20.57
N THR A 128 3.91 -0.61 20.22
CA THR A 128 4.44 0.30 19.19
C THR A 128 4.27 -0.35 17.82
N ALA A 129 3.30 0.12 17.08
CA ALA A 129 2.93 -0.42 15.75
C ALA A 129 2.27 0.66 14.88
N PRO A 130 2.28 0.56 13.56
CA PRO A 130 1.41 1.35 12.69
C PRO A 130 -0.06 1.15 13.04
N ARG A 131 -0.91 2.14 12.77
CA ARG A 131 -2.38 1.99 12.84
C ARG A 131 -2.82 0.89 11.87
N ILE A 132 -3.67 -0.04 12.32
CA ILE A 132 -4.06 -1.21 11.56
C ILE A 132 -5.51 -1.07 11.08
N PHE A 133 -5.71 -1.15 9.76
CA PHE A 133 -6.99 -1.42 9.14
C PHE A 133 -7.04 -2.91 8.78
N ALA A 134 -7.87 -3.67 9.50
CA ALA A 134 -7.92 -5.13 9.42
C ALA A 134 -8.98 -5.59 8.42
N TYR A 135 -8.56 -6.14 7.28
CA TYR A 135 -9.47 -6.78 6.32
C TYR A 135 -9.49 -8.29 6.53
N THR A 136 -10.66 -8.88 6.44
CA THR A 136 -10.81 -10.34 6.54
C THR A 136 -10.74 -10.97 5.16
N PHE A 137 -9.97 -12.02 5.03
CA PHE A 137 -9.91 -12.83 3.82
C PHE A 137 -11.23 -13.57 3.61
N PHE A 138 -11.86 -13.43 2.44
CA PHE A 138 -13.17 -14.04 2.13
C PHE A 138 -13.12 -15.56 2.25
N GLY A 139 -14.03 -16.11 3.04
CA GLY A 139 -14.10 -17.53 3.38
C GLY A 139 -13.28 -17.94 4.60
N SER A 140 -12.41 -17.08 5.13
CA SER A 140 -11.62 -17.39 6.32
C SER A 140 -12.51 -17.63 7.54
N GLY A 141 -12.21 -18.68 8.32
CA GLY A 141 -12.98 -19.04 9.51
C GLY A 141 -14.35 -19.64 9.23
N SER A 142 -14.64 -20.02 7.99
CA SER A 142 -15.84 -20.77 7.64
C SER A 142 -15.56 -22.27 7.71
N ASP A 143 -16.43 -23.03 8.39
CA ASP A 143 -16.32 -24.49 8.49
C ASP A 143 -16.62 -25.20 7.15
N LYS A 144 -17.31 -24.52 6.25
CA LYS A 144 -17.69 -25.03 4.93
C LYS A 144 -17.37 -24.03 3.83
N PRO A 145 -17.10 -24.48 2.60
CA PRO A 145 -16.96 -23.60 1.45
C PRO A 145 -18.23 -22.73 1.26
N ILE A 146 -18.01 -21.44 0.97
CA ILE A 146 -19.08 -20.48 0.71
C ILE A 146 -19.48 -20.62 -0.76
N THR A 147 -20.57 -21.30 -1.03
CA THR A 147 -21.02 -21.68 -2.38
C THR A 147 -22.35 -21.07 -2.80
N THR A 148 -23.02 -20.34 -1.89
CA THR A 148 -24.30 -19.68 -2.19
C THR A 148 -24.25 -18.19 -1.88
N PRO A 149 -25.06 -17.36 -2.56
CA PRO A 149 -25.20 -15.94 -2.28
C PRO A 149 -25.58 -15.63 -0.83
N GLU A 150 -26.48 -16.44 -0.24
CA GLU A 150 -26.98 -16.27 1.13
C GLU A 150 -25.86 -16.50 2.14
N ALA A 151 -25.09 -17.58 1.97
CA ALA A 151 -23.91 -17.87 2.82
C ALA A 151 -22.84 -16.79 2.69
N ALA A 152 -22.66 -16.21 1.51
CA ALA A 152 -21.73 -15.12 1.29
C ALA A 152 -22.15 -13.85 2.05
N ARG A 153 -23.41 -13.45 1.98
CA ARG A 153 -23.94 -12.30 2.73
C ARG A 153 -23.83 -12.50 4.23
N GLU A 154 -24.20 -13.71 4.71
CA GLU A 154 -24.09 -14.05 6.13
C GLU A 154 -22.63 -13.98 6.61
N TRP A 155 -21.70 -14.53 5.86
CA TRP A 155 -20.28 -14.49 6.19
C TRP A 155 -19.74 -13.05 6.27
N VAL A 156 -20.13 -12.17 5.33
CA VAL A 156 -19.75 -10.75 5.33
C VAL A 156 -20.30 -10.05 6.58
N ARG A 157 -21.59 -10.24 6.90
CA ARG A 157 -22.20 -9.66 8.13
C ARG A 157 -21.48 -10.11 9.39
N ASN A 158 -21.15 -11.39 9.49
CA ASN A 158 -20.47 -11.95 10.66
C ASN A 158 -19.09 -11.32 10.87
N ASN A 159 -18.32 -11.09 9.79
CA ASN A 159 -17.02 -10.45 9.90
C ASN A 159 -17.10 -8.93 10.15
N ALA A 160 -18.09 -8.25 9.60
CA ALA A 160 -18.41 -6.86 9.94
C ALA A 160 -18.73 -6.71 11.43
N ASN A 161 -19.56 -7.60 11.99
CA ASN A 161 -19.91 -7.61 13.41
C ASN A 161 -18.71 -7.90 14.32
N LYS A 162 -17.71 -8.64 13.87
CA LYS A 162 -16.44 -8.83 14.59
C LYS A 162 -15.56 -7.55 14.62
N GLY A 163 -15.82 -6.58 13.74
CA GLY A 163 -15.06 -5.34 13.65
C GLY A 163 -14.03 -5.29 12.52
N SER A 164 -14.18 -6.15 11.50
CA SER A 164 -13.39 -6.04 10.27
C SER A 164 -13.64 -4.69 9.58
N ASP A 165 -12.58 -4.03 9.10
CA ASP A 165 -12.68 -2.76 8.38
C ASP A 165 -13.00 -2.96 6.89
N GLY A 166 -12.89 -4.19 6.40
CA GLY A 166 -13.15 -4.53 5.01
C GLY A 166 -12.93 -6.01 4.72
N ILE A 167 -13.17 -6.39 3.48
CA ILE A 167 -13.04 -7.76 3.00
C ILE A 167 -12.00 -7.85 1.88
N LYS A 168 -11.08 -8.80 1.98
CA LYS A 168 -10.12 -9.17 0.93
C LYS A 168 -10.62 -10.37 0.15
N PHE A 169 -10.66 -10.24 -1.17
CA PHE A 169 -11.03 -11.31 -2.10
C PHE A 169 -9.82 -11.79 -2.91
N PHE A 170 -9.89 -13.03 -3.38
CA PHE A 170 -9.06 -13.57 -4.47
C PHE A 170 -9.91 -13.91 -5.70
N GLY A 171 -11.19 -14.06 -5.53
CA GLY A 171 -12.19 -14.46 -6.48
C GLY A 171 -13.21 -15.39 -5.82
N ALA A 172 -14.29 -15.66 -6.50
CA ALA A 172 -15.32 -16.64 -6.14
C ALA A 172 -16.21 -16.87 -7.35
N GLU A 173 -17.13 -17.86 -7.26
CA GLU A 173 -18.21 -17.99 -8.22
C GLU A 173 -18.94 -16.65 -8.42
N PRO A 174 -19.21 -16.21 -9.66
CA PRO A 174 -19.70 -14.87 -9.94
C PRO A 174 -20.92 -14.41 -9.15
N ASN A 175 -21.89 -15.29 -8.91
CA ASN A 175 -23.09 -15.00 -8.12
C ASN A 175 -22.78 -14.85 -6.61
N VAL A 176 -21.87 -15.65 -6.09
CA VAL A 176 -21.38 -15.60 -4.70
C VAL A 176 -20.58 -14.32 -4.49
N PHE A 177 -19.68 -14.02 -5.43
CA PHE A 177 -18.83 -12.83 -5.35
C PHE A 177 -19.65 -11.53 -5.41
N ARG A 178 -20.63 -11.45 -6.35
CA ARG A 178 -21.54 -10.29 -6.41
C ARG A 178 -22.32 -10.10 -5.11
N ALA A 179 -22.85 -11.19 -4.53
CA ALA A 179 -23.59 -11.14 -3.29
C ALA A 179 -22.74 -10.68 -2.10
N ALA A 180 -21.48 -11.14 -2.04
CA ALA A 180 -20.54 -10.68 -1.01
C ALA A 180 -20.20 -9.19 -1.17
N LEU A 181 -19.93 -8.73 -2.40
CA LEU A 181 -19.62 -7.33 -2.68
C LEU A 181 -20.81 -6.39 -2.41
N GLU A 182 -22.01 -6.81 -2.78
CA GLU A 182 -23.24 -6.08 -2.50
C GLU A 182 -23.47 -5.90 -0.99
N GLU A 183 -23.35 -6.98 -0.22
CA GLU A 183 -23.51 -6.93 1.23
C GLU A 183 -22.41 -6.07 1.88
N ASN A 184 -21.16 -6.22 1.44
CA ASN A 184 -20.06 -5.41 1.90
C ASN A 184 -20.32 -3.91 1.70
N LYS A 185 -20.82 -3.55 0.52
CA LYS A 185 -21.22 -2.16 0.18
C LYS A 185 -22.39 -1.68 1.05
N ASN A 186 -23.42 -2.52 1.27
CA ASN A 186 -24.59 -2.19 2.10
C ASN A 186 -24.18 -1.89 3.55
N LEU A 187 -23.15 -2.55 4.05
CA LEU A 187 -22.59 -2.32 5.38
C LEU A 187 -21.58 -1.15 5.43
N GLY A 188 -21.33 -0.49 4.29
CA GLY A 188 -20.37 0.62 4.22
C GLY A 188 -18.91 0.20 4.34
N LEU A 189 -18.60 -1.09 4.21
CA LEU A 189 -17.25 -1.61 4.27
C LEU A 189 -16.51 -1.41 2.94
N ARG A 190 -15.20 -1.28 3.03
CA ARG A 190 -14.29 -1.28 1.87
C ARG A 190 -13.94 -2.72 1.47
N SER A 191 -13.43 -2.89 0.26
CA SER A 191 -13.00 -4.20 -0.23
C SER A 191 -11.75 -4.10 -1.10
N ALA A 192 -10.97 -5.17 -1.10
CA ALA A 192 -9.76 -5.32 -1.89
C ALA A 192 -9.76 -6.68 -2.60
N CYS A 193 -9.16 -6.77 -3.77
CA CYS A 193 -9.07 -8.03 -4.49
C CYS A 193 -7.71 -8.23 -5.16
N HIS A 194 -7.03 -9.33 -4.80
CA HIS A 194 -6.04 -9.94 -5.68
C HIS A 194 -6.83 -10.87 -6.62
N HIS A 195 -7.07 -10.44 -7.86
CA HIS A 195 -7.83 -11.27 -8.80
C HIS A 195 -7.01 -12.49 -9.21
N ALA A 196 -7.40 -13.67 -8.73
CA ALA A 196 -6.72 -14.89 -9.12
C ALA A 196 -6.89 -15.17 -10.62
N GLN A 197 -5.82 -15.57 -11.30
CA GLN A 197 -5.85 -15.83 -12.75
C GLN A 197 -6.89 -16.90 -13.15
N LEU A 198 -7.28 -17.77 -12.22
CA LEU A 198 -8.35 -18.76 -12.40
C LEU A 198 -9.74 -18.14 -12.61
N GLU A 199 -9.97 -16.94 -12.05
CA GLU A 199 -11.32 -16.36 -11.95
C GLU A 199 -11.53 -15.19 -12.90
N VAL A 200 -10.46 -14.58 -13.40
CA VAL A 200 -10.53 -13.31 -14.17
C VAL A 200 -11.24 -13.44 -15.53
N ALA A 201 -11.26 -14.63 -16.13
CA ALA A 201 -12.05 -14.89 -17.33
C ALA A 201 -13.56 -14.81 -17.08
N ARG A 202 -14.00 -15.07 -15.84
CA ARG A 202 -15.40 -15.05 -15.41
C ARG A 202 -15.80 -13.71 -14.82
N MET A 203 -14.90 -13.08 -14.04
CA MET A 203 -15.07 -11.75 -13.46
C MET A 203 -13.73 -11.01 -13.44
N ASN A 204 -13.44 -10.26 -14.48
CA ASN A 204 -12.27 -9.37 -14.52
C ASN A 204 -12.47 -8.13 -13.64
N VAL A 205 -11.46 -7.26 -13.56
CA VAL A 205 -11.48 -6.07 -12.70
C VAL A 205 -12.66 -5.14 -12.97
N LEU A 206 -13.05 -4.96 -14.22
CA LEU A 206 -14.17 -4.09 -14.56
C LEU A 206 -15.52 -4.68 -14.10
N ALA A 207 -15.68 -5.99 -14.17
CA ALA A 207 -16.87 -6.67 -13.68
C ALA A 207 -16.98 -6.62 -12.15
N THR A 208 -15.87 -6.83 -11.44
CA THR A 208 -15.86 -6.76 -9.96
C THR A 208 -16.02 -5.33 -9.45
N ALA A 209 -15.39 -4.35 -10.09
CA ALA A 209 -15.55 -2.93 -9.77
C ALA A 209 -17.01 -2.46 -9.93
N LYS A 210 -17.67 -2.84 -11.04
CA LYS A 210 -19.11 -2.58 -11.26
C LYS A 210 -20.00 -3.29 -10.23
N ALA A 211 -19.56 -4.42 -9.69
CA ALA A 211 -20.27 -5.13 -8.63
C ALA A 211 -20.07 -4.53 -7.22
N GLY A 212 -19.19 -3.54 -7.07
CA GLY A 212 -18.98 -2.82 -5.81
C GLY A 212 -17.62 -3.06 -5.15
N LEU A 213 -16.67 -3.73 -5.81
CA LEU A 213 -15.29 -3.79 -5.34
C LEU A 213 -14.70 -2.37 -5.30
N THR A 214 -13.97 -2.01 -4.23
CA THR A 214 -13.45 -0.64 -4.04
C THR A 214 -11.99 -0.47 -4.43
N SER A 215 -11.18 -1.53 -4.35
CA SER A 215 -9.78 -1.50 -4.81
C SER A 215 -9.35 -2.83 -5.41
N MET A 216 -8.42 -2.77 -6.35
CA MET A 216 -7.66 -3.92 -6.79
C MET A 216 -6.22 -3.82 -6.34
N GLU A 217 -5.64 -4.99 -6.09
CA GLU A 217 -4.24 -5.18 -5.78
C GLU A 217 -3.50 -5.65 -7.04
N HIS A 218 -2.24 -5.27 -7.19
CA HIS A 218 -1.42 -5.68 -8.32
C HIS A 218 -2.05 -5.26 -9.66
N TRP A 219 -2.38 -6.23 -10.51
CA TRP A 219 -2.85 -5.95 -11.87
C TRP A 219 -3.68 -7.06 -12.53
N TYR A 220 -3.77 -8.25 -11.95
CA TYR A 220 -4.53 -9.36 -12.54
C TYR A 220 -6.01 -8.99 -12.69
N GLY A 221 -6.59 -9.37 -13.81
CA GLY A 221 -7.94 -8.99 -14.19
C GLY A 221 -8.02 -7.67 -14.96
N LEU A 222 -6.94 -6.85 -14.95
CA LEU A 222 -6.90 -5.60 -15.70
C LEU A 222 -6.53 -5.82 -17.18
N PRO A 223 -5.47 -6.60 -17.55
CA PRO A 223 -5.26 -7.01 -18.93
C PRO A 223 -6.48 -7.72 -19.52
N GLU A 224 -7.13 -8.58 -18.75
CA GLU A 224 -8.32 -9.32 -19.21
C GLU A 224 -9.52 -8.40 -19.45
N ALA A 225 -9.67 -7.31 -18.72
CA ALA A 225 -10.67 -6.28 -19.02
C ALA A 225 -10.34 -5.50 -20.30
N LEU A 226 -9.06 -5.47 -20.68
CA LEU A 226 -8.54 -4.81 -21.88
C LEU A 226 -8.44 -5.73 -23.10
N PHE A 227 -8.80 -7.00 -23.00
CA PHE A 227 -8.81 -7.88 -24.18
C PHE A 227 -9.78 -7.36 -25.24
N ASP A 228 -9.32 -7.32 -26.49
CA ASP A 228 -10.05 -6.80 -27.63
C ASP A 228 -10.41 -7.91 -28.63
N ASP A 229 -9.45 -8.80 -28.89
CA ASP A 229 -9.57 -9.90 -29.86
C ASP A 229 -9.85 -11.28 -29.20
N ARG A 230 -9.95 -11.32 -27.87
CA ARG A 230 -10.07 -12.56 -27.09
C ARG A 230 -10.85 -12.36 -25.80
N THR A 231 -11.22 -13.46 -25.15
CA THR A 231 -11.89 -13.49 -23.84
C THR A 231 -11.13 -14.29 -22.79
N LEU A 232 -10.17 -15.10 -23.21
CA LEU A 232 -9.35 -15.96 -22.35
C LEU A 232 -7.87 -15.62 -22.51
N GLN A 233 -7.12 -15.81 -21.42
CA GLN A 233 -5.67 -15.73 -21.45
C GLN A 233 -5.08 -16.80 -22.40
N ASN A 234 -4.04 -16.42 -23.12
CA ASN A 234 -3.34 -17.35 -24.00
C ASN A 234 -2.27 -18.12 -23.20
N TYR A 235 -2.70 -19.06 -22.37
CA TYR A 235 -1.81 -19.95 -21.65
C TYR A 235 -1.44 -21.18 -22.48
N PRO A 236 -0.24 -21.75 -22.30
CA PRO A 236 0.11 -23.01 -22.95
C PRO A 236 -0.77 -24.16 -22.45
N ALA A 237 -0.88 -25.23 -23.27
CA ALA A 237 -1.77 -26.36 -22.98
C ALA A 237 -1.42 -27.13 -21.69
N ASP A 238 -0.17 -27.07 -21.26
CA ASP A 238 0.37 -27.69 -20.05
C ASP A 238 0.44 -26.74 -18.85
N TYR A 239 -0.18 -25.55 -18.96
CA TYR A 239 -0.24 -24.58 -17.86
C TYR A 239 -0.87 -25.19 -16.60
N ASN A 240 -0.18 -25.02 -15.47
CA ASN A 240 -0.66 -25.47 -14.18
C ASN A 240 -0.59 -24.30 -13.16
N TYR A 241 -1.75 -23.79 -12.77
CA TYR A 241 -1.86 -22.71 -11.79
C TYR A 241 -1.21 -23.04 -10.43
N ASN A 242 -1.20 -24.30 -10.02
CA ASN A 242 -0.60 -24.75 -8.74
C ASN A 242 0.94 -24.79 -8.80
N ASN A 243 1.54 -24.64 -9.97
CA ASN A 243 3.00 -24.50 -10.11
C ASN A 243 3.32 -22.99 -10.12
N GLU A 244 3.84 -22.47 -9.02
CA GLU A 244 4.14 -21.04 -8.85
C GLU A 244 5.10 -20.53 -9.95
N GLN A 245 6.11 -21.30 -10.35
CA GLN A 245 7.01 -20.90 -11.43
C GLN A 245 6.27 -20.72 -12.76
N ASN A 246 5.45 -21.70 -13.14
CA ASN A 246 4.65 -21.66 -14.38
C ASN A 246 3.62 -20.52 -14.36
N ARG A 247 2.94 -20.35 -13.20
CA ARG A 247 1.97 -19.29 -12.96
C ARG A 247 2.56 -17.91 -13.22
N PHE A 248 3.73 -17.61 -12.63
CA PHE A 248 4.33 -16.29 -12.75
C PHE A 248 5.11 -16.10 -14.06
N GLU A 249 5.61 -17.15 -14.68
CA GLU A 249 6.19 -17.07 -16.02
C GLU A 249 5.14 -16.60 -17.03
N GLU A 250 3.97 -17.22 -17.02
CA GLU A 250 2.88 -16.84 -17.94
C GLU A 250 2.24 -15.48 -17.57
N ALA A 251 2.23 -15.12 -16.30
CA ALA A 251 1.78 -13.79 -15.86
C ALA A 251 2.58 -12.65 -16.51
N GLY A 252 3.89 -12.83 -16.70
CA GLY A 252 4.76 -11.85 -17.37
C GLY A 252 4.41 -11.56 -18.83
N LYS A 253 3.47 -12.32 -19.42
CA LYS A 253 3.05 -12.18 -20.82
C LYS A 253 1.65 -11.57 -20.97
N LEU A 254 0.92 -11.30 -19.87
CA LEU A 254 -0.50 -10.94 -19.93
C LEU A 254 -0.75 -9.53 -20.47
N TRP A 255 0.05 -8.54 -20.10
CA TRP A 255 -0.11 -7.18 -20.60
C TRP A 255 0.11 -7.04 -22.12
N LYS A 256 0.86 -7.95 -22.72
CA LYS A 256 1.03 -8.04 -24.19
C LYS A 256 -0.21 -8.58 -24.91
N GLN A 257 -1.13 -9.20 -24.19
CA GLN A 257 -2.39 -9.70 -24.72
C GLN A 257 -3.52 -8.66 -24.63
N ALA A 258 -3.29 -7.58 -23.88
CA ALA A 258 -4.22 -6.46 -23.75
C ALA A 258 -4.25 -5.60 -25.02
N ALA A 259 -5.30 -4.81 -25.17
CA ALA A 259 -5.39 -3.80 -26.23
C ALA A 259 -4.19 -2.84 -26.16
N GLU A 260 -3.73 -2.39 -27.31
CA GLU A 260 -2.59 -1.49 -27.42
C GLU A 260 -2.76 -0.23 -26.55
N PRO A 261 -1.69 0.19 -25.84
CA PRO A 261 -1.71 1.42 -25.08
C PRO A 261 -2.09 2.64 -25.94
N GLY A 262 -3.11 3.38 -25.51
CA GLY A 262 -3.62 4.53 -26.24
C GLY A 262 -4.77 4.22 -27.20
N SER A 263 -5.18 2.95 -27.32
CA SER A 263 -6.34 2.56 -28.15
C SER A 263 -7.67 3.00 -27.51
N GLU A 264 -8.76 2.94 -28.28
CA GLU A 264 -10.11 3.22 -27.79
C GLU A 264 -10.49 2.31 -26.62
N LYS A 265 -10.21 1.02 -26.72
CA LYS A 265 -10.47 0.03 -25.66
C LYS A 265 -9.71 0.35 -24.37
N TRP A 266 -8.44 0.76 -24.50
CA TRP A 266 -7.59 1.17 -23.40
C TRP A 266 -8.20 2.32 -22.57
N TYR A 267 -8.62 3.38 -23.26
CA TYR A 267 -9.23 4.52 -22.57
C TYR A 267 -10.65 4.24 -22.10
N LYS A 268 -11.42 3.44 -22.83
CA LYS A 268 -12.78 3.06 -22.41
C LYS A 268 -12.78 2.34 -21.06
N VAL A 269 -11.89 1.37 -20.86
CA VAL A 269 -11.77 0.66 -19.57
C VAL A 269 -11.35 1.62 -18.46
N MET A 270 -10.36 2.48 -18.74
CA MET A 270 -9.94 3.52 -17.80
C MET A 270 -11.10 4.43 -17.37
N ASP A 271 -11.83 4.96 -18.33
CA ASP A 271 -12.94 5.88 -18.10
C ASP A 271 -14.09 5.22 -17.32
N GLU A 272 -14.34 3.93 -17.55
CA GLU A 272 -15.33 3.17 -16.78
C GLU A 272 -14.90 2.98 -15.32
N LEU A 273 -13.62 2.71 -15.06
CA LEU A 273 -13.07 2.62 -13.70
C LEU A 273 -13.08 3.98 -12.98
N LEU A 274 -12.77 5.05 -13.70
CA LEU A 274 -12.82 6.43 -13.18
C LEU A 274 -14.23 6.84 -12.76
N LYS A 275 -15.26 6.50 -13.55
CA LYS A 275 -16.68 6.82 -13.23
C LYS A 275 -17.16 6.22 -11.92
N ILE A 276 -16.58 5.14 -11.47
CA ILE A 276 -16.94 4.45 -10.23
C ILE A 276 -15.95 4.70 -9.09
N ASP A 277 -15.04 5.67 -9.27
CA ASP A 277 -14.02 6.06 -8.28
C ASP A 277 -13.18 4.88 -7.78
N PHE A 278 -12.78 3.99 -8.71
CA PHE A 278 -12.05 2.77 -8.38
C PHE A 278 -10.61 3.07 -7.99
N THR A 279 -10.07 2.31 -7.02
CA THR A 279 -8.70 2.46 -6.55
C THR A 279 -7.79 1.39 -7.14
N LEU A 280 -6.64 1.80 -7.69
CA LEU A 280 -5.55 0.91 -8.05
C LEU A 280 -4.48 0.94 -6.96
N ASP A 281 -4.11 -0.22 -6.44
CA ASP A 281 -2.99 -0.43 -5.53
C ASP A 281 -1.96 -1.33 -6.22
N PRO A 282 -1.04 -0.74 -7.02
CA PRO A 282 -0.25 -1.51 -7.97
C PRO A 282 0.75 -2.47 -7.31
N THR A 283 1.31 -2.12 -6.17
CA THR A 283 2.37 -2.94 -5.53
C THR A 283 3.47 -3.36 -6.50
N PHE A 284 4.01 -2.42 -7.26
CA PHE A 284 5.02 -2.72 -8.28
C PHE A 284 6.22 -3.49 -7.73
N ASN A 285 6.61 -3.22 -6.49
CA ASN A 285 7.76 -3.82 -5.85
C ASN A 285 7.65 -5.35 -5.72
N ILE A 286 6.45 -5.92 -5.48
CA ILE A 286 6.32 -7.36 -5.21
C ILE A 286 6.81 -8.23 -6.38
N TYR A 287 6.63 -7.78 -7.60
CA TYR A 287 7.09 -8.50 -8.80
C TYR A 287 8.43 -7.98 -9.35
N GLU A 288 9.11 -7.06 -8.66
CA GLU A 288 10.38 -6.52 -9.15
C GLU A 288 11.44 -7.61 -9.39
N ALA A 289 11.49 -8.61 -8.51
CA ALA A 289 12.39 -9.75 -8.67
C ALA A 289 12.17 -10.53 -9.98
N ASN A 290 10.99 -10.44 -10.59
CA ASN A 290 10.71 -11.10 -11.85
C ASN A 290 11.40 -10.42 -13.03
N ARG A 291 11.64 -9.12 -12.95
CA ARG A 291 12.32 -8.35 -13.98
C ARG A 291 13.80 -8.05 -13.65
N ASP A 292 14.15 -8.00 -12.36
CA ASP A 292 15.46 -7.63 -11.84
C ASP A 292 15.83 -8.51 -10.63
N PHE A 293 15.91 -9.82 -10.84
CA PHE A 293 16.11 -10.81 -9.79
C PHE A 293 17.33 -10.53 -8.91
N MET A 294 18.46 -10.21 -9.54
CA MET A 294 19.72 -9.99 -8.82
C MET A 294 19.69 -8.73 -7.98
N ARG A 295 18.96 -7.70 -8.42
CA ARG A 295 18.76 -6.48 -7.64
C ARG A 295 17.95 -6.78 -6.37
N ALA A 296 16.81 -7.45 -6.51
CA ALA A 296 15.94 -7.77 -5.37
C ALA A 296 16.67 -8.68 -4.37
N ARG A 297 17.33 -9.74 -4.85
CA ARG A 297 18.03 -10.70 -3.99
C ARG A 297 19.28 -10.15 -3.32
N ARG A 298 19.99 -9.19 -3.94
CA ARG A 298 21.25 -8.62 -3.44
C ARG A 298 21.10 -7.21 -2.89
N ALA A 299 19.89 -6.81 -2.59
CA ALA A 299 19.67 -5.53 -1.92
C ALA A 299 20.44 -5.50 -0.60
N GLU A 300 21.18 -4.41 -0.36
CA GLU A 300 22.13 -4.27 0.75
C GLU A 300 21.52 -4.48 2.14
N TRP A 301 20.23 -4.14 2.29
CA TRP A 301 19.51 -4.31 3.56
C TRP A 301 19.27 -5.77 3.96
N HIS A 302 19.44 -6.74 3.05
CA HIS A 302 19.20 -8.15 3.41
C HIS A 302 20.23 -8.70 4.39
N GLU A 303 21.46 -8.24 4.32
CA GLU A 303 22.53 -8.70 5.22
C GLU A 303 22.23 -8.33 6.67
N ASP A 304 21.79 -7.09 6.91
CA ASP A 304 21.61 -6.55 8.26
C ASP A 304 20.21 -6.76 8.84
N TYR A 305 19.19 -6.76 8.00
CA TYR A 305 17.80 -6.65 8.48
C TYR A 305 16.93 -7.86 8.19
N THR A 306 17.26 -8.72 7.23
CA THR A 306 16.43 -9.89 6.94
C THR A 306 16.69 -11.05 7.90
N LEU A 307 15.65 -11.45 8.65
CA LEU A 307 15.76 -12.59 9.55
C LEU A 307 16.12 -13.88 8.81
N PRO A 308 16.95 -14.77 9.40
CA PRO A 308 17.32 -16.04 8.77
C PRO A 308 16.14 -16.93 8.38
N ALA A 309 15.03 -16.87 9.12
CA ALA A 309 13.82 -17.61 8.79
C ALA A 309 13.18 -17.07 7.51
N LEU A 310 13.03 -15.74 7.41
CA LEU A 310 12.50 -15.06 6.24
C LEU A 310 13.38 -15.26 5.01
N TRP A 311 14.71 -15.21 5.19
CA TRP A 311 15.66 -15.50 4.11
C TRP A 311 15.52 -16.91 3.55
N ARG A 312 15.31 -17.91 4.44
CA ARG A 312 15.01 -19.28 4.01
C ARG A 312 13.67 -19.39 3.29
N PHE A 313 12.66 -18.67 3.75
CA PHE A 313 11.35 -18.61 3.10
C PHE A 313 11.45 -18.04 1.67
N TYR A 314 12.34 -17.09 1.43
CA TYR A 314 12.63 -16.57 0.09
C TYR A 314 13.38 -17.56 -0.82
N GLY A 315 13.82 -18.70 -0.30
CA GLY A 315 14.50 -19.72 -1.10
C GLY A 315 13.60 -20.27 -2.22
N PRO A 316 14.16 -20.55 -3.43
CA PRO A 316 13.38 -21.01 -4.58
C PRO A 316 12.57 -22.28 -4.28
N SER A 317 11.26 -22.23 -4.60
CA SER A 317 10.31 -23.34 -4.42
C SER A 317 9.24 -23.28 -5.52
N ARG A 318 8.76 -24.45 -5.95
CA ARG A 318 7.65 -24.53 -6.92
C ARG A 318 6.27 -24.40 -6.27
N ILE A 319 6.21 -24.55 -4.95
CA ILE A 319 4.96 -24.60 -4.16
C ILE A 319 4.88 -23.53 -3.09
N SER A 320 5.98 -22.81 -2.80
CA SER A 320 6.01 -21.74 -1.82
C SER A 320 5.92 -20.39 -2.50
N HIS A 321 5.02 -19.55 -2.01
CA HIS A 321 4.83 -18.19 -2.49
C HIS A 321 6.01 -17.24 -2.12
N GLY A 322 6.97 -17.71 -1.33
CA GLY A 322 8.17 -16.95 -0.97
C GLY A 322 9.09 -16.70 -2.15
N SER A 323 9.20 -17.66 -3.08
CA SER A 323 10.03 -17.55 -4.28
C SER A 323 9.79 -18.75 -5.22
N TYR A 324 9.94 -18.56 -6.53
CA TYR A 324 9.60 -19.56 -7.55
C TYR A 324 10.59 -19.64 -8.72
N TRP A 325 11.76 -19.01 -8.64
CA TRP A 325 12.73 -18.95 -9.76
C TRP A 325 13.67 -20.16 -9.78
N LEU A 326 13.16 -21.33 -10.10
CA LEU A 326 14.02 -22.52 -10.22
C LEU A 326 14.73 -22.61 -11.56
N ASN A 327 14.03 -22.27 -12.64
CA ASN A 327 14.51 -22.43 -14.02
C ASN A 327 14.42 -21.13 -14.84
N TRP A 328 14.30 -19.97 -14.20
CA TRP A 328 14.21 -18.69 -14.91
C TRP A 328 15.58 -18.23 -15.38
N GLY A 329 15.57 -17.58 -16.53
CA GLY A 329 16.72 -16.95 -17.14
C GLY A 329 16.36 -15.58 -17.74
N THR A 330 17.21 -15.13 -18.63
CA THR A 330 17.08 -13.82 -19.27
C THR A 330 15.76 -13.65 -20.02
N GLU A 331 15.20 -14.71 -20.60
CA GLU A 331 13.94 -14.64 -21.35
C GLU A 331 12.77 -14.21 -20.44
N GLN A 332 12.62 -14.82 -19.27
CA GLN A 332 11.58 -14.48 -18.31
C GLN A 332 11.74 -13.05 -17.80
N GLU A 333 12.95 -12.60 -17.52
CA GLU A 333 13.21 -11.23 -17.10
C GLU A 333 12.85 -10.20 -18.20
N ILE A 334 13.15 -10.49 -19.48
CA ILE A 334 12.76 -9.64 -20.62
C ILE A 334 11.23 -9.55 -20.71
N GLN A 335 10.54 -10.69 -20.61
CA GLN A 335 9.06 -10.70 -20.63
C GLN A 335 8.49 -9.81 -19.52
N TRP A 336 9.01 -9.92 -18.31
CA TRP A 336 8.56 -9.12 -17.19
C TRP A 336 8.92 -7.63 -17.30
N LYS A 337 10.08 -7.27 -17.87
CA LYS A 337 10.43 -5.86 -18.15
C LYS A 337 9.45 -5.21 -19.13
N GLU A 338 9.07 -5.93 -20.18
CA GLU A 338 8.07 -5.46 -21.13
C GLU A 338 6.66 -5.38 -20.52
N ASN A 339 6.29 -6.36 -19.69
CA ASN A 339 5.05 -6.37 -18.93
C ASN A 339 4.95 -5.14 -18.02
N TYR A 340 6.02 -4.82 -17.26
CA TYR A 340 6.10 -3.63 -16.41
C TYR A 340 5.92 -2.33 -17.20
N ARG A 341 6.53 -2.22 -18.36
CA ARG A 341 6.44 -1.00 -19.18
C ARG A 341 4.99 -0.67 -19.55
N ILE A 342 4.20 -1.68 -19.92
CA ILE A 342 2.79 -1.49 -20.27
C ILE A 342 1.97 -1.22 -19.00
N TRP A 343 2.16 -2.00 -17.96
CA TRP A 343 1.48 -1.86 -16.67
C TRP A 343 1.71 -0.48 -16.03
N MET A 344 2.96 -0.04 -15.91
CA MET A 344 3.32 1.27 -15.38
C MET A 344 2.70 2.41 -16.21
N ARG A 345 2.65 2.26 -17.53
CA ARG A 345 1.99 3.22 -18.40
C ARG A 345 0.50 3.32 -18.10
N PHE A 346 -0.19 2.20 -17.94
CA PHE A 346 -1.61 2.21 -17.58
C PHE A 346 -1.86 2.93 -16.26
N VAL A 347 -1.11 2.59 -15.23
CA VAL A 347 -1.26 3.18 -13.88
C VAL A 347 -1.00 4.68 -13.92
N ASN A 348 0.04 5.13 -14.62
CA ASN A 348 0.34 6.56 -14.75
C ASN A 348 -0.73 7.32 -15.53
N GLU A 349 -1.20 6.79 -16.66
CA GLU A 349 -2.28 7.41 -17.43
C GLU A 349 -3.60 7.44 -16.63
N TYR A 350 -3.91 6.39 -15.88
CA TYR A 350 -5.07 6.36 -14.98
C TYR A 350 -4.98 7.48 -13.92
N LYS A 351 -3.84 7.62 -13.26
CA LYS A 351 -3.59 8.71 -12.31
C LYS A 351 -3.70 10.09 -12.98
N ASN A 352 -3.14 10.27 -14.18
CA ASN A 352 -3.19 11.54 -14.92
C ASN A 352 -4.62 11.95 -15.30
N LYS A 353 -5.52 10.99 -15.47
CA LYS A 353 -6.96 11.22 -15.70
C LYS A 353 -7.74 11.45 -14.39
N GLY A 354 -7.08 11.51 -13.24
CA GLY A 354 -7.68 11.75 -11.93
C GLY A 354 -7.99 10.50 -11.12
N GLY A 355 -7.61 9.32 -11.59
CA GLY A 355 -7.79 8.05 -10.89
C GLY A 355 -7.01 7.96 -9.58
N ARG A 356 -7.58 7.27 -8.60
CA ARG A 356 -6.92 7.04 -7.33
C ARG A 356 -5.93 5.90 -7.45
N VAL A 357 -4.65 6.22 -7.22
CA VAL A 357 -3.56 5.26 -7.11
C VAL A 357 -2.97 5.36 -5.72
N THR A 358 -2.84 4.24 -5.03
CA THR A 358 -2.28 4.13 -3.68
C THR A 358 -0.90 3.48 -3.69
N THR A 359 -0.30 3.33 -2.53
CA THR A 359 1.01 2.70 -2.34
C THR A 359 0.86 1.52 -1.40
N GLY A 360 1.14 0.33 -1.89
CA GLY A 360 1.15 -0.92 -1.13
C GLY A 360 2.45 -1.68 -1.32
N SER A 361 2.96 -2.34 -0.28
CA SER A 361 4.26 -3.00 -0.35
C SER A 361 4.19 -4.50 -0.61
N ASP A 362 3.14 -5.18 -0.18
CA ASP A 362 3.01 -6.64 -0.22
C ASP A 362 4.26 -7.36 0.32
N SER A 363 4.87 -6.78 1.37
CA SER A 363 6.15 -7.21 1.92
C SER A 363 6.06 -8.56 2.63
N GLY A 364 7.22 -9.23 2.75
CA GLY A 364 7.35 -10.54 3.39
C GLY A 364 7.39 -11.70 2.41
N TYR A 365 7.32 -11.43 1.11
CA TYR A 365 7.39 -12.37 0.00
C TYR A 365 8.42 -11.90 -1.03
N ILE A 366 8.91 -12.81 -1.84
CA ILE A 366 9.65 -12.55 -3.10
C ILE A 366 10.79 -11.51 -2.94
N TYR A 367 11.62 -11.68 -1.90
CA TYR A 367 12.72 -10.78 -1.54
C TYR A 367 12.30 -9.33 -1.20
N GLN A 368 11.01 -9.10 -0.87
CA GLN A 368 10.53 -7.79 -0.45
C GLN A 368 10.50 -7.68 1.07
N LEU A 369 11.44 -6.91 1.64
CA LEU A 369 11.57 -6.72 3.07
C LEU A 369 10.67 -5.61 3.58
N TYR A 370 9.99 -5.83 4.71
CA TYR A 370 9.13 -4.85 5.38
C TYR A 370 9.80 -3.48 5.52
N GLY A 371 9.07 -2.43 5.27
CA GLY A 371 9.58 -1.05 5.28
C GLY A 371 10.42 -0.69 4.05
N PHE A 372 11.49 -1.43 3.78
CA PHE A 372 12.35 -1.22 2.61
C PHE A 372 11.59 -1.34 1.30
N ALA A 373 10.76 -2.37 1.16
CA ALA A 373 9.92 -2.56 -0.01
C ALA A 373 8.90 -1.42 -0.20
N TYR A 374 8.45 -0.80 0.88
CA TYR A 374 7.56 0.36 0.79
C TYR A 374 8.26 1.56 0.15
N ILE A 375 9.49 1.87 0.56
CA ILE A 375 10.28 2.94 -0.09
C ILE A 375 10.58 2.57 -1.54
N ARG A 376 10.84 1.29 -1.82
CA ARG A 376 11.03 0.83 -3.20
C ARG A 376 9.79 1.06 -4.06
N GLU A 377 8.59 0.88 -3.52
CA GLU A 377 7.35 1.21 -4.23
C GLU A 377 7.26 2.70 -4.59
N LEU A 378 7.71 3.62 -3.72
CA LEU A 378 7.77 5.05 -4.03
C LEU A 378 8.69 5.32 -5.23
N GLU A 379 9.85 4.67 -5.29
CA GLU A 379 10.78 4.78 -6.41
C GLU A 379 10.18 4.20 -7.71
N LEU A 380 9.44 3.09 -7.62
CA LEU A 380 8.78 2.48 -8.78
C LEU A 380 7.61 3.31 -9.32
N LEU A 381 6.88 4.00 -8.47
CA LEU A 381 5.91 5.01 -8.92
C LEU A 381 6.60 6.16 -9.65
N ARG A 382 7.80 6.58 -9.20
CA ARG A 382 8.62 7.55 -9.95
C ARG A 382 9.03 7.00 -11.33
N GLU A 383 9.48 5.75 -11.39
CA GLU A 383 9.80 5.07 -12.65
C GLU A 383 8.59 5.01 -13.59
N ALA A 384 7.40 4.81 -13.05
CA ALA A 384 6.14 4.82 -13.80
C ALA A 384 5.76 6.21 -14.35
N GLY A 385 6.46 7.28 -13.95
CA GLY A 385 6.26 8.64 -14.45
C GLY A 385 5.52 9.59 -13.50
N PHE A 386 5.28 9.21 -12.25
CA PHE A 386 4.69 10.10 -11.25
C PHE A 386 5.66 11.22 -10.87
N HIS A 387 5.17 12.45 -10.76
CA HIS A 387 5.93 13.53 -10.11
C HIS A 387 6.16 13.21 -8.62
N PRO A 388 7.29 13.63 -7.98
CA PRO A 388 7.53 13.33 -6.56
C PRO A 388 6.37 13.70 -5.63
N LEU A 389 5.73 14.85 -5.84
CA LEU A 389 4.56 15.26 -5.05
C LEU A 389 3.33 14.35 -5.28
N GLU A 390 3.19 13.77 -6.46
CA GLU A 390 2.12 12.77 -6.74
C GLU A 390 2.41 11.45 -6.02
N VAL A 391 3.69 11.05 -5.93
CA VAL A 391 4.10 9.89 -5.14
C VAL A 391 3.76 10.09 -3.67
N ILE A 392 4.09 11.26 -3.08
CA ILE A 392 3.71 11.57 -1.69
C ILE A 392 2.19 11.54 -1.51
N ARG A 393 1.41 12.05 -2.47
CA ARG A 393 -0.06 11.94 -2.42
C ARG A 393 -0.55 10.50 -2.43
N SER A 394 0.02 9.65 -3.28
CA SER A 394 -0.30 8.21 -3.32
C SER A 394 0.03 7.52 -2.00
N ALA A 395 1.17 7.87 -1.41
CA ALA A 395 1.67 7.32 -0.15
C ALA A 395 0.91 7.80 1.10
N THR A 396 0.06 8.82 0.98
CA THR A 396 -0.58 9.50 2.12
C THR A 396 -2.09 9.68 1.90
N ILE A 397 -2.51 10.81 1.35
CA ILE A 397 -3.94 11.17 1.25
C ILE A 397 -4.74 10.18 0.38
N LYS A 398 -4.15 9.63 -0.69
CA LYS A 398 -4.87 8.67 -1.55
C LYS A 398 -5.13 7.35 -0.85
N GLY A 399 -4.20 6.90 0.01
CA GLY A 399 -4.43 5.77 0.92
C GLY A 399 -5.53 6.07 1.94
N ALA A 400 -5.50 7.26 2.56
CA ALA A 400 -6.53 7.69 3.51
C ALA A 400 -7.93 7.76 2.88
N GLU A 401 -8.05 8.33 1.66
CA GLU A 401 -9.29 8.36 0.89
C GLU A 401 -9.83 6.94 0.60
N ALA A 402 -8.94 6.05 0.17
CA ALA A 402 -9.30 4.65 -0.11
C ALA A 402 -9.78 3.89 1.13
N LEU A 403 -9.25 4.22 2.30
CA LEU A 403 -9.68 3.68 3.60
C LEU A 403 -10.93 4.38 4.17
N GLY A 404 -11.34 5.54 3.61
CA GLY A 404 -12.40 6.37 4.19
C GLY A 404 -11.97 7.09 5.47
N ALA A 405 -10.67 7.31 5.65
CA ALA A 405 -10.05 7.91 6.84
C ALA A 405 -9.43 9.30 6.56
N ASP A 406 -9.69 9.89 5.40
CA ASP A 406 -9.10 11.14 4.94
C ASP A 406 -9.43 12.37 5.80
N LYS A 407 -10.45 12.27 6.64
CA LYS A 407 -10.79 13.30 7.64
C LYS A 407 -9.90 13.26 8.89
N GLU A 408 -9.24 12.12 9.13
CA GLU A 408 -8.43 11.87 10.32
C GLU A 408 -6.93 11.83 10.04
N ILE A 409 -6.52 11.31 8.88
CA ILE A 409 -5.12 11.06 8.50
C ILE A 409 -4.82 11.43 7.03
N GLY A 410 -3.58 11.29 6.62
CA GLY A 410 -3.15 11.40 5.21
C GLY A 410 -2.77 12.81 4.75
N SER A 411 -2.94 13.82 5.59
CA SER A 411 -2.45 15.19 5.32
C SER A 411 -2.14 15.93 6.62
N VAL A 412 -1.30 16.95 6.53
CA VAL A 412 -1.00 17.83 7.67
C VAL A 412 -2.00 18.97 7.67
N GLU A 413 -3.08 18.80 8.44
CA GLU A 413 -4.17 19.77 8.57
C GLU A 413 -4.62 19.87 10.04
N ILE A 414 -5.06 21.08 10.44
CA ILE A 414 -5.57 21.32 11.80
C ILE A 414 -6.74 20.40 12.10
N GLY A 415 -6.69 19.73 13.23
CA GLY A 415 -7.68 18.77 13.72
C GLY A 415 -7.39 17.32 13.36
N LYS A 416 -6.55 17.03 12.38
CA LYS A 416 -6.13 15.66 12.03
C LYS A 416 -5.11 15.11 13.05
N LEU A 417 -4.94 13.80 13.02
CA LEU A 417 -3.95 13.11 13.80
C LEU A 417 -2.53 13.51 13.39
N ALA A 418 -1.64 13.62 14.33
CA ALA A 418 -0.27 14.06 14.15
C ALA A 418 0.67 12.91 13.74
N ASP A 419 0.32 12.23 12.65
CA ASP A 419 1.15 11.20 12.04
C ASP A 419 2.15 11.88 11.08
N PHE A 420 3.43 11.92 11.44
CA PHE A 420 4.46 12.64 10.69
C PHE A 420 5.66 11.76 10.34
N VAL A 421 6.29 12.10 9.22
CA VAL A 421 7.64 11.69 8.86
C VAL A 421 8.50 12.95 8.76
N ILE A 422 9.60 12.99 9.52
CA ILE A 422 10.54 14.12 9.48
C ILE A 422 11.90 13.60 9.03
N THR A 423 12.48 14.27 8.00
CA THR A 423 13.74 13.87 7.38
C THR A 423 14.71 15.05 7.31
N GLU A 424 16.00 14.77 7.39
CA GLU A 424 17.03 15.77 7.18
C GLU A 424 17.18 16.14 5.72
N GLU A 425 17.10 15.16 4.83
CA GLU A 425 17.24 15.34 3.39
C GLU A 425 15.88 15.57 2.71
N ASN A 426 15.91 16.25 1.57
CA ASN A 426 14.71 16.46 0.77
C ASN A 426 14.29 15.17 0.04
N PRO A 427 13.21 14.49 0.49
CA PRO A 427 12.80 13.23 -0.12
C PRO A 427 12.26 13.40 -1.54
N LEU A 428 11.82 14.60 -1.93
CA LEU A 428 11.35 14.88 -3.30
C LEU A 428 12.50 14.88 -4.31
N ALA A 429 13.73 15.13 -3.85
CA ALA A 429 14.93 15.03 -4.70
C ALA A 429 15.33 13.56 -4.91
N ASN A 430 15.23 12.75 -3.85
CA ASN A 430 15.60 11.34 -3.90
C ASN A 430 14.89 10.55 -2.80
N PHE A 431 13.96 9.67 -3.17
CA PHE A 431 13.27 8.79 -2.20
C PHE A 431 14.20 7.78 -1.52
N SER A 432 15.36 7.47 -2.09
CA SER A 432 16.32 6.57 -1.42
C SER A 432 16.82 7.10 -0.08
N SER A 433 16.73 8.41 0.17
CA SER A 433 17.02 9.00 1.49
C SER A 433 16.09 8.50 2.61
N LEU A 434 14.96 7.86 2.25
CA LEU A 434 14.00 7.29 3.20
C LEU A 434 14.33 5.84 3.63
N TYR A 435 15.31 5.20 3.02
CA TYR A 435 15.75 3.88 3.48
C TYR A 435 16.43 3.98 4.84
N GLY A 436 15.76 3.67 5.90
CA GLY A 436 16.06 3.55 7.32
C GLY A 436 17.47 3.70 7.89
N THR A 437 18.38 4.33 7.19
CA THR A 437 19.79 4.50 7.56
C THR A 437 20.06 5.74 8.43
N GLY A 438 19.03 6.22 9.14
CA GLY A 438 19.11 7.40 10.00
C GLY A 438 18.60 8.69 9.36
N ALA A 439 18.13 8.67 8.14
CA ALA A 439 17.54 9.81 7.46
C ALA A 439 16.15 10.20 8.01
N ILE A 440 15.39 9.23 8.49
CA ILE A 440 14.12 9.46 9.21
C ILE A 440 14.44 9.68 10.68
N LYS A 441 14.17 10.88 11.18
CA LYS A 441 14.44 11.24 12.57
C LYS A 441 13.25 10.97 13.50
N VAL A 442 12.04 11.15 13.01
CA VAL A 442 10.81 10.95 13.77
C VAL A 442 9.78 10.33 12.85
N THR A 443 9.30 9.16 13.23
CA THR A 443 8.05 8.61 12.71
C THR A 443 7.11 8.58 13.88
N ASP A 444 6.23 9.57 13.98
CA ASP A 444 5.33 9.68 15.13
C ASP A 444 3.95 9.14 14.78
N LYS A 445 3.56 8.17 15.57
CA LYS A 445 2.20 7.70 15.66
C LYS A 445 1.83 7.63 17.15
N ASN A 446 1.28 8.70 17.71
CA ASN A 446 0.76 8.72 19.09
C ASN A 446 1.80 8.72 20.24
N GLU A 447 3.04 9.09 20.02
CA GLU A 447 3.98 9.34 21.14
C GLU A 447 3.85 10.77 21.70
N VAL A 448 2.68 11.36 21.58
CA VAL A 448 2.36 12.66 22.16
C VAL A 448 1.48 12.48 23.37
#